data_dc8d0f9aed7d000126e5ecb7d08cc121
#
_entry.id   dc8d0f9aed7d000126e5ecb7d08cc121
#
_cell.length_a   1.000
_cell.length_b   1.000
_cell.length_c   1.000
_cell.angle_alpha   90.00
_cell.angle_beta   90.00
_cell.angle_gamma   90.00
#
_symmetry.space_group_name_H-M   'P 1'
#
loop_
_entity.id
_entity.type
_entity.pdbx_description
1 polymer ?
#
loop_
_entity_poly.entity_id
_entity_poly.type
_entity_poly.pdbx_seq_one_letter_code
_entity_poly.pdbx_strand_id
1 'polypeptide(L)'
;MGLISNWLESLDYDYKVLPHCSLYQSPLSSCTKCIDSCLENAIQLKDGKPVINKTKCTQCGDCVASCPVQGVEGFLPKRSIINNQFVIDPQSIPSIKELLIYYKKGITTLVYEKKELPLRWKTIIDDTNKLLAKLGEQPFKFINKHKSVNDTVMTRRELFFTWERDFKKIAMEMVPAKWRFNHESLDLSAYYKDHQFVDISLNTEKCTLCGACEVLCKKDCLKINEAGFLLRAQNCSNCSLCQDICPEKAISLKENISPIKEVTHNVYRKVCSLCDREYETLDQKKELCVSCYKKKEFSMI
;
A
#
# COMPACT_ATOMS: atom_id res chain seq x y z
N MET A 1 -6.29 1.12 33.72
CA MET A 1 -5.50 0.06 33.09
C MET A 1 -4.17 0.65 32.71
N GLY A 2 -3.11 0.08 33.26
CA GLY A 2 -1.95 0.81 33.73
C GLY A 2 -0.82 0.97 32.73
N LEU A 3 0.09 1.84 33.09
CA LEU A 3 1.42 2.08 32.50
C LEU A 3 2.22 0.79 32.20
N ILE A 4 1.96 -0.28 32.93
CA ILE A 4 2.60 -1.60 32.77
C ILE A 4 2.08 -2.34 31.53
N SER A 5 0.79 -2.22 31.15
CA SER A 5 0.27 -2.85 29.94
C SER A 5 0.78 -2.17 28.67
N ASN A 6 0.92 -0.84 28.68
CA ASN A 6 1.51 -0.09 27.55
C ASN A 6 3.01 -0.34 27.41
N TRP A 7 3.71 -0.62 28.51
CA TRP A 7 5.12 -0.99 28.51
C TRP A 7 5.33 -2.42 28.02
N LEU A 8 4.46 -3.35 28.41
CA LEU A 8 4.44 -4.73 27.90
C LEU A 8 4.08 -4.79 26.41
N GLU A 9 3.12 -3.98 25.94
CA GLU A 9 2.79 -3.87 24.51
C GLU A 9 3.93 -3.27 23.68
N SER A 10 4.83 -2.49 24.26
CA SER A 10 5.98 -1.92 23.56
C SER A 10 7.18 -2.88 23.47
N LEU A 11 7.22 -3.93 24.29
CA LEU A 11 8.35 -4.86 24.39
C LEU A 11 8.29 -6.04 23.43
N ASP A 12 7.12 -6.38 22.84
CA ASP A 12 6.92 -7.64 22.12
C ASP A 12 6.56 -7.50 20.63
N TYR A 13 6.74 -6.33 20.01
CA TYR A 13 6.47 -6.22 18.58
C TYR A 13 7.71 -6.48 17.73
N ASP A 14 7.94 -7.76 17.50
CA ASP A 14 8.85 -8.18 16.46
C ASP A 14 8.21 -7.98 15.08
N TYR A 15 8.86 -7.21 14.22
CA TYR A 15 8.49 -7.18 12.80
C TYR A 15 8.67 -8.57 12.23
N LYS A 16 7.62 -9.12 11.64
CA LYS A 16 7.64 -10.44 11.00
C LYS A 16 6.86 -10.45 9.70
N VAL A 17 7.24 -11.37 8.81
CA VAL A 17 6.52 -11.58 7.56
C VAL A 17 5.40 -12.61 7.79
N LEU A 18 4.19 -12.26 7.36
CA LEU A 18 2.99 -13.05 7.56
C LEU A 18 2.78 -14.05 6.39
N PRO A 19 2.05 -15.15 6.62
CA PRO A 19 1.83 -16.21 5.61
C PRO A 19 1.12 -15.73 4.33
N HIS A 20 0.39 -14.62 4.38
CA HIS A 20 -0.27 -14.04 3.21
C HIS A 20 0.61 -13.11 2.36
N CYS A 21 1.91 -13.00 2.67
CA CYS A 21 2.89 -12.38 1.80
C CYS A 21 2.89 -13.03 0.41
N SER A 22 2.95 -12.25 -0.67
CA SER A 22 2.90 -12.75 -2.04
C SER A 22 3.98 -13.81 -2.34
N LEU A 23 5.20 -13.64 -1.79
CA LEU A 23 6.29 -14.62 -1.91
C LEU A 23 6.05 -15.94 -1.14
N TYR A 24 5.16 -15.91 -0.13
CA TYR A 24 4.72 -17.12 0.56
C TYR A 24 3.55 -17.79 -0.17
N GLN A 25 2.75 -17.02 -0.92
CA GLN A 25 1.62 -17.55 -1.68
C GLN A 25 2.03 -18.22 -2.98
N SER A 26 3.09 -17.73 -3.62
CA SER A 26 3.61 -18.33 -4.87
C SER A 26 5.11 -18.11 -5.02
N PRO A 27 5.88 -19.13 -5.40
CA PRO A 27 7.28 -19.00 -5.74
C PRO A 27 7.52 -18.20 -7.03
N LEU A 28 6.48 -17.97 -7.84
CA LEU A 28 6.53 -17.16 -9.06
C LEU A 28 6.38 -15.66 -8.76
N SER A 29 6.04 -15.28 -7.52
CA SER A 29 5.92 -13.86 -7.16
C SER A 29 7.25 -13.12 -7.29
N SER A 30 7.21 -11.95 -7.91
CA SER A 30 8.36 -11.05 -8.10
C SER A 30 8.40 -9.90 -7.07
N CYS A 31 7.57 -9.95 -6.02
CA CYS A 31 7.42 -8.85 -5.06
C CYS A 31 8.69 -8.63 -4.22
N THR A 32 9.29 -7.44 -4.33
CA THR A 32 10.47 -7.01 -3.53
C THR A 32 10.20 -5.77 -2.68
N LYS A 33 8.97 -5.28 -2.62
CA LYS A 33 8.63 -3.94 -2.07
C LYS A 33 9.13 -3.69 -0.64
N CYS A 34 9.06 -4.68 0.25
CA CYS A 34 9.58 -4.54 1.61
C CYS A 34 11.12 -4.56 1.67
N ILE A 35 11.76 -5.25 0.74
CA ILE A 35 13.23 -5.31 0.62
C ILE A 35 13.74 -3.97 0.10
N ASP A 36 13.14 -3.47 -0.99
CA ASP A 36 13.54 -2.22 -1.66
C ASP A 36 13.33 -0.99 -0.76
N SER A 37 12.34 -1.05 0.14
CA SER A 37 12.07 0.03 1.10
C SER A 37 12.97 0.03 2.32
N CYS A 38 13.74 -1.04 2.56
CA CYS A 38 14.57 -1.18 3.75
C CYS A 38 15.95 -0.55 3.57
N LEU A 39 16.14 0.67 4.04
CA LEU A 39 17.42 1.40 3.94
C LEU A 39 18.57 0.69 4.67
N GLU A 40 18.28 -0.03 5.76
CA GLU A 40 19.26 -0.77 6.56
C GLU A 40 19.59 -2.16 5.98
N ASN A 41 19.01 -2.53 4.83
CA ASN A 41 19.14 -3.87 4.25
C ASN A 41 18.89 -5.00 5.27
N ALA A 42 17.95 -4.77 6.20
CA ALA A 42 17.59 -5.72 7.23
C ALA A 42 16.68 -6.84 6.72
N ILE A 43 16.13 -6.72 5.50
CA ILE A 43 15.25 -7.73 4.90
C ILE A 43 15.97 -8.38 3.73
N GLN A 44 16.08 -9.70 3.76
CA GLN A 44 16.76 -10.50 2.73
C GLN A 44 15.90 -11.72 2.36
N LEU A 45 16.07 -12.21 1.14
CA LEU A 45 15.45 -13.47 0.72
C LEU A 45 16.28 -14.66 1.24
N LYS A 46 15.62 -15.56 1.94
CA LYS A 46 16.15 -16.87 2.31
C LYS A 46 15.18 -17.93 1.78
N ASP A 47 15.68 -18.81 0.92
CA ASP A 47 14.86 -19.82 0.25
C ASP A 47 13.62 -19.21 -0.47
N GLY A 48 13.82 -18.08 -1.15
CA GLY A 48 12.77 -17.34 -1.86
C GLY A 48 11.77 -16.58 -0.97
N LYS A 49 11.96 -16.56 0.36
CA LYS A 49 11.08 -15.93 1.32
C LYS A 49 11.76 -14.77 2.04
N PRO A 50 11.08 -13.63 2.25
CA PRO A 50 11.67 -12.50 2.97
C PRO A 50 11.81 -12.81 4.46
N VAL A 51 13.01 -12.60 4.98
CA VAL A 51 13.36 -12.76 6.40
C VAL A 51 13.91 -11.46 6.93
N ILE A 52 13.44 -11.02 8.10
CA ILE A 52 13.86 -9.79 8.75
C ILE A 52 14.98 -10.10 9.76
N ASN A 53 16.12 -9.45 9.58
CA ASN A 53 17.23 -9.51 10.53
C ASN A 53 16.97 -8.51 11.68
N LYS A 54 16.63 -9.01 12.85
CA LYS A 54 16.30 -8.20 14.03
C LYS A 54 17.43 -7.30 14.51
N THR A 55 18.70 -7.72 14.33
CA THR A 55 19.85 -6.92 14.77
C THR A 55 20.15 -5.71 13.89
N LYS A 56 19.70 -5.76 12.62
CA LYS A 56 19.82 -4.65 11.67
C LYS A 56 18.58 -3.77 11.61
N CYS A 57 17.45 -4.29 12.08
CA CYS A 57 16.16 -3.61 11.97
C CYS A 57 16.08 -2.44 12.96
N THR A 58 15.89 -1.22 12.42
CA THR A 58 15.69 0.01 13.20
C THR A 58 14.23 0.29 13.54
N GLN A 59 13.31 -0.61 13.17
CA GLN A 59 11.86 -0.47 13.38
C GLN A 59 11.27 0.81 12.78
N CYS A 60 11.80 1.27 11.65
CA CYS A 60 11.33 2.49 10.96
C CYS A 60 9.92 2.35 10.36
N GLY A 61 9.41 1.12 10.14
CA GLY A 61 8.08 0.85 9.59
C GLY A 61 7.95 0.96 8.08
N ASP A 62 9.01 1.31 7.34
CA ASP A 62 8.95 1.49 5.89
C ASP A 62 8.51 0.22 5.15
N CYS A 63 8.96 -0.95 5.60
CA CYS A 63 8.55 -2.25 5.05
C CYS A 63 7.06 -2.55 5.29
N VAL A 64 6.50 -2.10 6.42
CA VAL A 64 5.06 -2.23 6.72
C VAL A 64 4.25 -1.33 5.79
N ALA A 65 4.68 -0.08 5.63
CA ALA A 65 4.01 0.90 4.78
C ALA A 65 4.07 0.52 3.28
N SER A 66 5.19 -0.03 2.81
CA SER A 66 5.38 -0.42 1.41
C SER A 66 4.69 -1.73 1.04
N CYS A 67 4.36 -2.58 2.02
CA CYS A 67 3.77 -3.88 1.75
C CYS A 67 2.36 -3.75 1.14
N PRO A 68 2.12 -4.24 -0.09
CA PRO A 68 0.83 -4.08 -0.75
C PRO A 68 -0.26 -4.97 -0.14
N VAL A 69 0.13 -6.14 0.38
CA VAL A 69 -0.80 -7.12 0.96
C VAL A 69 -0.81 -7.08 2.49
N GLN A 70 -0.21 -6.06 3.12
CA GLN A 70 -0.09 -5.98 4.57
C GLN A 70 0.58 -7.21 5.21
N GLY A 71 1.42 -7.88 4.44
CA GLY A 71 2.11 -9.12 4.81
C GLY A 71 3.36 -8.93 5.68
N VAL A 72 3.65 -7.71 6.13
CA VAL A 72 4.66 -7.42 7.14
C VAL A 72 3.95 -6.90 8.38
N GLU A 73 3.93 -7.71 9.43
CA GLU A 73 3.39 -7.31 10.73
C GLU A 73 4.35 -6.34 11.43
N GLY A 74 3.79 -5.28 12.01
CA GLY A 74 4.54 -4.25 12.72
C GLY A 74 3.72 -2.98 12.88
N PHE A 75 4.31 -2.00 13.54
CA PHE A 75 3.72 -0.68 13.71
C PHE A 75 4.53 0.39 12.99
N LEU A 76 3.85 1.39 12.50
CA LEU A 76 4.51 2.60 12.05
C LEU A 76 5.02 3.43 13.25
N PRO A 77 6.08 4.23 13.05
CA PRO A 77 6.55 5.16 14.07
C PRO A 77 5.42 6.05 14.60
N LYS A 78 5.47 6.36 15.88
CA LYS A 78 4.51 7.29 16.49
C LYS A 78 4.70 8.68 15.89
N ARG A 79 3.62 9.27 15.39
CA ARG A 79 3.61 10.63 14.82
C ARG A 79 3.10 11.63 15.84
N SER A 80 3.64 12.83 15.81
CA SER A 80 3.18 13.92 16.67
C SER A 80 2.00 14.63 16.02
N ILE A 81 0.79 14.46 16.60
CA ILE A 81 -0.45 15.09 16.13
C ILE A 81 -1.01 15.93 17.27
N ILE A 82 -1.14 17.24 17.05
CA ILE A 82 -1.60 18.21 18.03
C ILE A 82 -2.75 19.00 17.43
N ASN A 83 -3.92 19.00 18.09
CA ASN A 83 -5.11 19.71 17.62
C ASN A 83 -5.44 19.44 16.14
N ASN A 84 -5.43 18.17 15.71
CA ASN A 84 -5.63 17.72 14.34
C ASN A 84 -4.60 18.32 13.33
N GLN A 85 -3.43 18.70 13.79
CA GLN A 85 -2.32 19.15 12.97
C GLN A 85 -1.15 18.16 13.10
N PHE A 86 -0.58 17.76 12.00
CA PHE A 86 0.60 16.91 11.96
C PHE A 86 1.86 17.73 12.16
N VAL A 87 2.61 17.47 13.22
CA VAL A 87 3.88 18.14 13.49
C VAL A 87 5.00 17.38 12.79
N ILE A 88 5.69 18.07 11.90
CA ILE A 88 6.76 17.50 11.09
C ILE A 88 8.00 17.23 11.95
N ASP A 89 8.40 15.98 12.01
CA ASP A 89 9.68 15.54 12.53
C ASP A 89 10.67 15.34 11.37
N PRO A 90 11.79 16.07 11.31
CA PRO A 90 12.76 15.93 10.23
C PRO A 90 13.37 14.53 10.09
N GLN A 91 13.43 13.77 11.18
CA GLN A 91 14.07 12.45 11.23
C GLN A 91 13.10 11.30 10.94
N SER A 92 11.79 11.53 11.12
CA SER A 92 10.77 10.50 11.00
C SER A 92 9.78 10.84 9.88
N ILE A 93 10.10 10.42 8.66
CA ILE A 93 9.35 10.76 7.45
C ILE A 93 8.26 9.73 7.22
N PRO A 94 6.97 10.12 7.10
CA PRO A 94 5.89 9.20 6.78
C PRO A 94 5.91 8.79 5.31
N SER A 95 5.31 7.64 4.99
CA SER A 95 5.03 7.29 3.61
C SER A 95 3.86 8.13 3.05
N ILE A 96 3.79 8.26 1.72
CA ILE A 96 2.66 8.91 1.04
C ILE A 96 1.33 8.25 1.45
N LYS A 97 1.29 6.91 1.51
CA LYS A 97 0.12 6.14 1.95
C LYS A 97 -0.34 6.55 3.34
N GLU A 98 0.60 6.72 4.27
CA GLU A 98 0.33 7.15 5.64
C GLU A 98 -0.27 8.57 5.67
N LEU A 99 0.30 9.52 4.89
CA LEU A 99 -0.21 10.89 4.79
C LEU A 99 -1.62 10.94 4.20
N LEU A 100 -1.92 10.15 3.16
CA LEU A 100 -3.25 10.05 2.58
C LEU A 100 -4.28 9.55 3.60
N ILE A 101 -3.91 8.57 4.43
CA ILE A 101 -4.77 8.06 5.49
C ILE A 101 -4.99 9.10 6.58
N TYR A 102 -3.93 9.81 7.03
CA TYR A 102 -4.08 10.91 7.98
C TYR A 102 -4.99 12.00 7.44
N TYR A 103 -4.87 12.34 6.15
CA TYR A 103 -5.75 13.30 5.49
C TYR A 103 -7.22 12.91 5.63
N LYS A 104 -7.57 11.66 5.30
CA LYS A 104 -8.96 11.14 5.46
C LYS A 104 -9.42 11.05 6.90
N LYS A 105 -8.51 11.00 7.86
CA LYS A 105 -8.82 11.09 9.30
C LYS A 105 -8.97 12.54 9.79
N GLY A 106 -8.97 13.53 8.88
CA GLY A 106 -9.20 14.94 9.19
C GLY A 106 -7.93 15.73 9.53
N ILE A 107 -6.74 15.15 9.32
CA ILE A 107 -5.47 15.86 9.53
C ILE A 107 -5.05 16.47 8.20
N THR A 108 -5.47 17.70 7.95
CA THR A 108 -5.26 18.42 6.69
C THR A 108 -4.18 19.49 6.77
N THR A 109 -3.54 19.64 7.93
CA THR A 109 -2.55 20.67 8.19
C THR A 109 -1.24 20.08 8.68
N LEU A 110 -0.15 20.47 8.03
CA LEU A 110 1.23 20.14 8.41
C LEU A 110 1.87 21.35 9.07
N VAL A 111 2.51 21.15 10.21
CA VAL A 111 3.16 22.21 10.98
C VAL A 111 4.63 21.93 11.09
N TYR A 112 5.45 22.93 10.80
CA TYR A 112 6.89 22.86 10.93
C TYR A 112 7.44 24.04 11.74
N GLU A 113 8.32 23.75 12.70
CA GLU A 113 8.80 24.76 13.67
C GLU A 113 10.23 25.26 13.39
N LYS A 114 10.93 24.69 12.39
CA LYS A 114 12.29 25.12 12.03
C LYS A 114 12.29 26.00 10.78
N LYS A 115 13.41 26.68 10.53
CA LYS A 115 13.54 27.65 9.45
C LYS A 115 13.36 27.01 8.07
N GLU A 116 13.97 25.86 7.83
CA GLU A 116 13.96 25.21 6.53
C GLU A 116 13.43 23.78 6.62
N LEU A 117 12.47 23.45 5.76
CA LEU A 117 11.93 22.10 5.63
C LEU A 117 12.92 21.22 4.85
N PRO A 118 13.29 20.01 5.36
CA PRO A 118 14.17 19.09 4.65
C PRO A 118 13.64 18.76 3.25
N LEU A 119 14.52 18.65 2.26
CA LEU A 119 14.16 18.37 0.87
C LEU A 119 13.28 17.13 0.74
N ARG A 120 13.60 16.06 1.45
CA ARG A 120 12.85 14.80 1.43
C ARG A 120 11.40 14.98 1.91
N TRP A 121 11.16 15.86 2.89
CA TRP A 121 9.81 16.21 3.31
C TRP A 121 9.07 17.02 2.24
N LYS A 122 9.74 17.97 1.59
CA LYS A 122 9.15 18.74 0.47
C LYS A 122 8.67 17.80 -0.62
N THR A 123 9.52 16.88 -1.07
CA THR A 123 9.18 15.90 -2.11
C THR A 123 7.96 15.07 -1.74
N ILE A 124 7.91 14.52 -0.52
CA ILE A 124 6.78 13.69 -0.07
C ILE A 124 5.47 14.49 0.02
N ILE A 125 5.52 15.74 0.50
CA ILE A 125 4.34 16.62 0.55
C ILE A 125 3.85 16.92 -0.85
N ASP A 126 4.75 17.30 -1.77
CA ASP A 126 4.41 17.61 -3.16
C ASP A 126 3.79 16.40 -3.87
N ASP A 127 4.38 15.22 -3.70
CA ASP A 127 3.86 14.00 -4.32
C ASP A 127 2.52 13.59 -3.70
N THR A 128 2.35 13.75 -2.38
CA THR A 128 1.06 13.51 -1.72
C THR A 128 0.00 14.48 -2.22
N ASN A 129 0.33 15.77 -2.37
CA ASN A 129 -0.61 16.78 -2.87
C ASN A 129 -1.02 16.53 -4.33
N LYS A 130 -0.10 16.04 -5.19
CA LYS A 130 -0.45 15.59 -6.55
C LYS A 130 -1.48 14.44 -6.53
N LEU A 131 -1.33 13.50 -5.59
CA LEU A 131 -2.29 12.40 -5.45
C LEU A 131 -3.62 12.88 -4.85
N LEU A 132 -3.60 13.78 -3.86
CA LEU A 132 -4.81 14.41 -3.31
C LEU A 132 -5.60 15.13 -4.40
N ALA A 133 -4.93 15.87 -5.28
CA ALA A 133 -5.59 16.53 -6.42
C ALA A 133 -6.27 15.53 -7.35
N LYS A 134 -5.65 14.36 -7.64
CA LYS A 134 -6.28 13.29 -8.42
C LYS A 134 -7.47 12.65 -7.72
N LEU A 135 -7.50 12.69 -6.40
CA LEU A 135 -8.59 12.20 -5.56
C LEU A 135 -9.70 13.24 -5.35
N GLY A 136 -9.59 14.44 -5.97
CA GLY A 136 -10.53 15.54 -5.80
C GLY A 136 -10.43 16.26 -4.46
N GLU A 137 -9.34 16.04 -3.71
CA GLU A 137 -9.10 16.62 -2.40
C GLU A 137 -8.24 17.88 -2.49
N GLN A 138 -8.35 18.75 -1.47
CA GLN A 138 -7.48 19.92 -1.36
C GLN A 138 -6.08 19.54 -0.91
N PRO A 139 -5.03 20.28 -1.28
CA PRO A 139 -3.68 20.04 -0.80
C PRO A 139 -3.58 20.25 0.70
N PHE A 140 -2.58 19.64 1.35
CA PHE A 140 -2.24 19.93 2.73
C PHE A 140 -1.98 21.43 2.94
N LYS A 141 -2.55 22.00 3.99
CA LYS A 141 -2.18 23.32 4.49
C LYS A 141 -0.83 23.22 5.20
N PHE A 142 0.08 24.13 4.91
CA PHE A 142 1.40 24.18 5.54
C PHE A 142 1.54 25.41 6.42
N ILE A 143 1.88 25.22 7.69
CA ILE A 143 2.12 26.31 8.66
C ILE A 143 3.57 26.22 9.14
N ASN A 144 4.35 27.22 8.84
CA ASN A 144 5.68 27.38 9.42
C ASN A 144 5.58 28.25 10.69
N LYS A 145 5.83 27.65 11.85
CA LYS A 145 5.83 28.34 13.15
C LYS A 145 7.23 28.78 13.57
N HIS A 146 8.10 29.09 12.61
CA HIS A 146 9.41 29.64 12.96
C HIS A 146 9.22 31.00 13.67
N LYS A 147 9.36 31.01 15.01
CA LYS A 147 9.54 32.27 15.73
C LYS A 147 10.91 32.82 15.34
N SER A 148 10.96 33.98 14.68
CA SER A 148 12.13 34.84 14.74
C SER A 148 12.34 35.13 16.21
N VAL A 149 13.48 34.70 16.75
CA VAL A 149 13.91 35.09 18.09
C VAL A 149 14.34 36.55 17.96
N ASN A 150 13.38 37.46 18.10
CA ASN A 150 13.69 38.80 18.58
C ASN A 150 13.72 38.70 20.09
N ASP A 151 14.87 39.02 20.67
CA ASP A 151 15.12 39.12 22.09
C ASP A 151 14.02 39.91 22.78
N THR A 152 13.08 39.21 23.38
CA THR A 152 12.16 39.75 24.36
C THR A 152 12.31 38.96 25.63
N VAL A 153 12.71 39.64 26.68
CA VAL A 153 12.77 39.13 28.05
C VAL A 153 11.52 38.32 28.35
N MET A 154 11.68 37.03 28.56
CA MET A 154 10.59 36.10 28.88
C MET A 154 9.92 36.55 30.18
N THR A 155 8.67 36.95 30.11
CA THR A 155 7.86 37.23 31.30
C THR A 155 7.53 35.92 32.05
N ARG A 156 7.33 36.01 33.40
CA ARG A 156 6.92 34.85 34.23
C ARG A 156 5.71 34.08 33.65
N ARG A 157 4.83 34.77 32.93
CA ARG A 157 3.66 34.21 32.28
C ARG A 157 4.01 33.34 31.07
N GLU A 158 5.03 33.71 30.31
CA GLU A 158 5.55 32.97 29.16
C GLU A 158 6.32 31.69 29.61
N LEU A 159 7.00 31.78 30.77
CA LEU A 159 7.60 30.58 31.42
C LEU A 159 6.53 29.57 31.82
N PHE A 160 5.38 29.99 32.34
CA PHE A 160 4.26 29.11 32.66
C PHE A 160 3.67 28.44 31.39
N PHE A 161 3.50 29.19 30.30
CA PHE A 161 3.04 28.64 29.01
C PHE A 161 4.06 27.69 28.37
N THR A 162 5.36 27.93 28.58
CA THR A 162 6.40 27.01 28.10
C THR A 162 6.39 25.72 28.94
N TRP A 163 6.18 25.82 30.24
CA TRP A 163 6.07 24.68 31.14
C TRP A 163 4.81 23.86 30.87
N GLU A 164 3.67 24.52 30.63
CA GLU A 164 2.44 23.88 30.18
C GLU A 164 2.58 23.17 28.83
N ARG A 165 3.39 23.74 27.92
CA ARG A 165 3.71 23.15 26.62
C ARG A 165 4.63 21.94 26.74
N ASP A 166 5.61 21.99 27.62
CA ASP A 166 6.53 20.89 27.89
C ASP A 166 5.82 19.76 28.69
N PHE A 167 4.93 20.11 29.62
CA PHE A 167 4.04 19.15 30.28
C PHE A 167 3.04 18.53 29.31
N LYS A 168 2.51 19.30 28.34
CA LYS A 168 1.69 18.77 27.25
C LYS A 168 2.49 17.86 26.31
N LYS A 169 3.75 18.15 26.05
CA LYS A 169 4.65 17.23 25.31
C LYS A 169 4.82 15.91 26.05
N ILE A 170 5.09 15.95 27.35
CA ILE A 170 5.24 14.74 28.19
C ILE A 170 3.90 14.00 28.31
N ALA A 171 2.77 14.70 28.46
CA ALA A 171 1.45 14.09 28.48
C ALA A 171 1.04 13.55 27.09
N MET A 172 1.54 14.11 25.99
CA MET A 172 1.32 13.64 24.63
C MET A 172 2.19 12.43 24.26
N GLU A 173 3.35 12.26 24.88
CA GLU A 173 4.12 11.00 24.82
C GLU A 173 3.34 9.85 25.46
N MET A 174 2.39 10.16 26.35
CA MET A 174 1.44 9.22 26.98
C MET A 174 0.11 9.07 26.26
N VAL A 175 -0.11 9.77 25.11
CA VAL A 175 -1.37 9.62 24.35
C VAL A 175 -1.47 8.21 23.77
N PRO A 176 -2.61 7.51 24.02
CA PRO A 176 -2.78 6.11 23.65
C PRO A 176 -2.58 5.87 22.16
N ALA A 177 -2.28 4.63 21.81
CA ALA A 177 -2.05 4.05 20.48
C ALA A 177 -3.06 4.41 19.35
N LYS A 178 -4.04 5.26 19.63
CA LYS A 178 -5.14 5.69 18.72
C LYS A 178 -4.67 6.26 17.38
N TRP A 179 -3.45 6.81 17.31
CA TRP A 179 -2.87 7.40 16.11
C TRP A 179 -1.67 6.62 15.57
N ARG A 180 -1.34 5.48 16.17
CA ARG A 180 -0.30 4.61 15.66
C ARG A 180 -0.93 3.59 14.71
N PHE A 181 -0.52 3.60 13.48
CA PHE A 181 -0.99 2.63 12.50
C PHE A 181 -0.25 1.30 12.67
N ASN A 182 -1.00 0.22 12.65
CA ASN A 182 -0.49 -1.12 12.41
C ASN A 182 -0.58 -1.44 10.90
N HIS A 183 -0.08 -2.60 10.50
CA HIS A 183 -0.13 -3.04 9.11
C HIS A 183 -1.56 -3.11 8.54
N GLU A 184 -2.56 -3.49 9.33
CA GLU A 184 -3.97 -3.61 8.91
C GLU A 184 -4.61 -2.26 8.57
N SER A 185 -4.14 -1.19 9.21
CA SER A 185 -4.66 0.16 8.99
C SER A 185 -4.24 0.80 7.66
N LEU A 186 -3.34 0.16 6.91
CA LEU A 186 -2.70 0.75 5.72
C LEU A 186 -3.37 0.34 4.40
N ASP A 187 -4.68 0.16 4.40
CA ASP A 187 -5.45 -0.11 3.18
C ASP A 187 -6.13 1.16 2.66
N LEU A 188 -5.61 1.75 1.57
CA LEU A 188 -6.16 2.97 0.99
C LEU A 188 -7.60 2.79 0.48
N SER A 189 -7.97 1.60 0.01
CA SER A 189 -9.33 1.33 -0.50
C SER A 189 -10.39 1.48 0.58
N ALA A 190 -10.05 1.25 1.83
CA ALA A 190 -10.95 1.45 2.97
C ALA A 190 -11.28 2.93 3.23
N TYR A 191 -10.36 3.84 2.87
CA TYR A 191 -10.50 5.29 3.09
C TYR A 191 -11.01 6.04 1.86
N TYR A 192 -10.70 5.59 0.65
CA TYR A 192 -11.05 6.22 -0.63
C TYR A 192 -11.98 5.30 -1.42
N LYS A 193 -13.19 5.13 -0.92
CA LYS A 193 -14.16 4.13 -1.41
C LYS A 193 -14.65 4.35 -2.84
N ASP A 194 -14.53 5.58 -3.35
CA ASP A 194 -14.99 5.95 -4.70
C ASP A 194 -13.88 5.91 -5.75
N HIS A 195 -12.67 5.50 -5.35
CA HIS A 195 -11.50 5.48 -6.20
C HIS A 195 -10.81 4.13 -6.21
N GLN A 196 -10.16 3.82 -7.32
CA GLN A 196 -9.19 2.75 -7.46
C GLN A 196 -7.79 3.33 -7.66
N PHE A 197 -6.77 2.63 -7.18
CA PHE A 197 -5.36 3.06 -7.24
C PHE A 197 -4.56 2.31 -8.30
N VAL A 198 -5.20 1.36 -8.97
CA VAL A 198 -4.60 0.49 -9.98
C VAL A 198 -5.59 0.28 -11.10
N ASP A 199 -5.13 0.35 -12.34
CA ASP A 199 -5.86 -0.18 -13.48
C ASP A 199 -5.41 -1.61 -13.74
N ILE A 200 -6.39 -2.53 -13.89
CA ILE A 200 -6.16 -3.92 -14.28
C ILE A 200 -6.56 -4.03 -15.74
N SER A 201 -5.65 -4.49 -16.60
CA SER A 201 -5.92 -4.77 -18.00
C SER A 201 -5.76 -6.24 -18.30
N LEU A 202 -6.68 -6.79 -19.09
CA LEU A 202 -6.68 -8.18 -19.52
C LEU A 202 -6.59 -8.24 -21.06
N ASN A 203 -5.59 -8.99 -21.55
CA ASN A 203 -5.52 -9.36 -22.95
C ASN A 203 -6.38 -10.59 -23.19
N THR A 204 -7.54 -10.42 -23.84
CA THR A 204 -8.52 -11.46 -24.09
C THR A 204 -8.05 -12.52 -25.07
N GLU A 205 -7.17 -12.16 -26.01
CA GLU A 205 -6.60 -13.12 -26.99
C GLU A 205 -5.66 -14.12 -26.32
N LYS A 206 -4.87 -13.63 -25.32
CA LYS A 206 -3.90 -14.46 -24.59
C LYS A 206 -4.53 -15.26 -23.46
N CYS A 207 -5.62 -14.78 -22.86
CA CYS A 207 -6.22 -15.41 -21.70
C CYS A 207 -6.79 -16.80 -22.04
N THR A 208 -6.39 -17.80 -21.25
CA THR A 208 -6.85 -19.19 -21.39
C THR A 208 -7.93 -19.58 -20.37
N LEU A 209 -8.45 -18.62 -19.59
CA LEU A 209 -9.44 -18.85 -18.52
C LEU A 209 -9.00 -19.94 -17.50
N CYS A 210 -7.69 -20.05 -17.23
CA CYS A 210 -7.16 -21.07 -16.31
C CYS A 210 -7.52 -20.87 -14.84
N GLY A 211 -8.08 -19.70 -14.45
CA GLY A 211 -8.54 -19.40 -13.09
C GLY A 211 -7.44 -19.09 -12.06
N ALA A 212 -6.16 -19.26 -12.38
CA ALA A 212 -5.08 -19.11 -11.41
C ALA A 212 -5.05 -17.73 -10.74
N CYS A 213 -5.29 -16.66 -11.51
CA CYS A 213 -5.32 -15.28 -11.03
C CYS A 213 -6.51 -15.01 -10.08
N GLU A 214 -7.66 -15.64 -10.30
CA GLU A 214 -8.82 -15.55 -9.42
C GLU A 214 -8.54 -16.21 -8.08
N VAL A 215 -8.04 -17.46 -8.09
CA VAL A 215 -7.75 -18.24 -6.87
C VAL A 215 -6.75 -17.53 -5.95
N LEU A 216 -5.73 -16.89 -6.51
CA LEU A 216 -4.68 -16.23 -5.74
C LEU A 216 -4.99 -14.79 -5.35
N CYS A 217 -6.00 -14.14 -5.94
CA CYS A 217 -6.39 -12.77 -5.60
C CYS A 217 -7.24 -12.72 -4.34
N LYS A 218 -6.63 -12.55 -3.18
CA LYS A 218 -7.33 -12.45 -1.88
C LYS A 218 -8.17 -11.17 -1.71
N LYS A 219 -8.13 -10.26 -2.68
CA LYS A 219 -8.90 -9.00 -2.69
C LYS A 219 -10.10 -9.06 -3.64
N ASP A 220 -10.43 -10.23 -4.20
CA ASP A 220 -11.56 -10.48 -5.11
C ASP A 220 -11.61 -9.52 -6.33
N CYS A 221 -10.43 -9.09 -6.80
CA CYS A 221 -10.35 -8.17 -7.93
C CYS A 221 -10.62 -8.84 -9.29
N LEU A 222 -10.54 -10.16 -9.35
CA LEU A 222 -10.62 -10.98 -10.56
C LEU A 222 -11.59 -12.12 -10.29
N LYS A 223 -12.66 -12.24 -11.09
CA LYS A 223 -13.67 -13.28 -10.88
C LYS A 223 -14.22 -13.80 -12.20
N ILE A 224 -14.22 -15.12 -12.34
CA ILE A 224 -14.80 -15.80 -13.50
C ILE A 224 -16.13 -16.40 -13.07
N ASN A 225 -17.22 -16.04 -13.75
CA ASN A 225 -18.56 -16.53 -13.49
C ASN A 225 -19.38 -16.66 -14.79
N GLU A 226 -20.64 -17.01 -14.70
CA GLU A 226 -21.54 -17.16 -15.85
C GLU A 226 -21.71 -15.87 -16.67
N ALA A 227 -21.61 -14.69 -16.03
CA ALA A 227 -21.68 -13.40 -16.70
C ALA A 227 -20.40 -13.05 -17.47
N GLY A 228 -19.28 -13.71 -17.17
CA GLY A 228 -18.01 -13.48 -17.83
C GLY A 228 -16.82 -13.39 -16.87
N PHE A 229 -15.71 -12.83 -17.36
CA PHE A 229 -14.55 -12.53 -16.53
C PHE A 229 -14.62 -11.08 -16.04
N LEU A 230 -14.92 -10.92 -14.78
CA LEU A 230 -15.11 -9.65 -14.10
C LEU A 230 -13.80 -9.13 -13.50
N LEU A 231 -13.48 -7.87 -13.78
CA LEU A 231 -12.34 -7.12 -13.21
C LEU A 231 -12.86 -5.99 -12.32
N ARG A 232 -12.46 -5.98 -11.05
CA ARG A 232 -12.78 -4.95 -10.03
C ARG A 232 -11.50 -4.46 -9.38
N ALA A 233 -10.97 -3.35 -9.86
CA ALA A 233 -9.68 -2.85 -9.40
C ALA A 233 -9.75 -2.04 -8.08
N GLN A 234 -10.94 -1.76 -7.53
CA GLN A 234 -11.11 -0.96 -6.31
C GLN A 234 -10.24 -1.43 -5.13
N ASN A 235 -10.26 -2.73 -4.86
CA ASN A 235 -9.51 -3.32 -3.75
C ASN A 235 -8.10 -3.77 -4.14
N CYS A 236 -7.67 -3.52 -5.38
CA CYS A 236 -6.37 -3.96 -5.85
C CYS A 236 -5.25 -3.22 -5.11
N SER A 237 -4.42 -3.98 -4.42
CA SER A 237 -3.29 -3.47 -3.66
C SER A 237 -1.99 -3.38 -4.47
N ASN A 238 -2.02 -3.67 -5.78
CA ASN A 238 -0.84 -3.70 -6.65
C ASN A 238 0.25 -4.69 -6.17
N CYS A 239 -0.17 -5.87 -5.74
CA CYS A 239 0.76 -6.92 -5.29
C CYS A 239 1.43 -7.69 -6.44
N SER A 240 1.01 -7.45 -7.67
CA SER A 240 1.50 -8.07 -8.92
C SER A 240 1.31 -9.59 -9.02
N LEU A 241 0.79 -10.27 -8.01
CA LEU A 241 0.72 -11.73 -7.97
C LEU A 241 -0.05 -12.32 -9.16
N CYS A 242 -1.19 -11.73 -9.54
CA CYS A 242 -1.97 -12.19 -10.70
C CYS A 242 -1.23 -12.04 -12.03
N GLN A 243 -0.35 -11.05 -12.15
CA GLN A 243 0.51 -10.83 -13.32
C GLN A 243 1.66 -11.86 -13.35
N ASP A 244 2.30 -12.08 -12.20
CA ASP A 244 3.45 -12.99 -12.07
C ASP A 244 3.09 -14.44 -12.35
N ILE A 245 1.93 -14.91 -11.86
CA ILE A 245 1.47 -16.30 -12.00
C ILE A 245 0.81 -16.59 -13.34
N CYS A 246 0.45 -15.58 -14.13
CA CYS A 246 -0.23 -15.78 -15.40
C CYS A 246 0.71 -16.43 -16.44
N PRO A 247 0.49 -17.69 -16.85
CA PRO A 247 1.40 -18.37 -17.76
C PRO A 247 1.44 -17.72 -19.14
N GLU A 248 0.32 -17.10 -19.55
CA GLU A 248 0.19 -16.43 -20.84
C GLU A 248 0.49 -14.91 -20.75
N LYS A 249 0.86 -14.41 -19.57
CA LYS A 249 1.09 -12.96 -19.32
C LYS A 249 -0.06 -12.10 -19.87
N ALA A 250 -1.29 -12.56 -19.66
CA ALA A 250 -2.48 -11.90 -20.16
C ALA A 250 -2.94 -10.73 -19.27
N ILE A 251 -2.44 -10.62 -18.03
CA ILE A 251 -2.83 -9.58 -17.07
C ILE A 251 -1.69 -8.58 -16.93
N SER A 252 -2.04 -7.30 -16.92
CA SER A 252 -1.11 -6.21 -16.58
C SER A 252 -1.75 -5.25 -15.59
N LEU A 253 -0.91 -4.71 -14.70
CA LEU A 253 -1.27 -3.74 -13.68
C LEU A 253 -0.54 -2.43 -13.95
N LYS A 254 -1.26 -1.32 -13.81
CA LYS A 254 -0.69 0.02 -13.92
C LYS A 254 -1.17 0.87 -12.74
N GLU A 255 -0.26 1.49 -12.02
CA GLU A 255 -0.62 2.48 -11.00
C GLU A 255 -1.34 3.67 -11.65
N ASN A 256 -2.57 3.86 -11.25
CA ASN A 256 -3.40 4.98 -11.71
C ASN A 256 -4.51 5.24 -10.70
N ILE A 257 -4.74 6.50 -10.36
CA ILE A 257 -5.87 6.92 -9.55
C ILE A 257 -7.00 7.32 -10.48
N SER A 258 -8.11 6.63 -10.39
CA SER A 258 -9.31 6.90 -11.20
C SER A 258 -10.57 6.54 -10.40
N PRO A 259 -11.74 7.05 -10.79
CA PRO A 259 -13.01 6.55 -10.26
C PRO A 259 -13.13 5.03 -10.45
N ILE A 260 -13.86 4.39 -9.55
CA ILE A 260 -14.11 2.95 -9.63
C ILE A 260 -14.71 2.58 -10.98
N LYS A 261 -14.18 1.51 -11.56
CA LYS A 261 -14.77 0.87 -12.76
C LYS A 261 -14.75 -0.64 -12.60
N GLU A 262 -15.83 -1.23 -13.08
CA GLU A 262 -15.94 -2.66 -13.29
C GLU A 262 -15.89 -2.94 -14.80
N VAL A 263 -15.12 -3.93 -15.18
CA VAL A 263 -15.00 -4.36 -16.58
C VAL A 263 -15.34 -5.84 -16.63
N THR A 264 -16.30 -6.20 -17.46
CA THR A 264 -16.68 -7.61 -17.69
C THR A 264 -16.32 -7.97 -19.13
N HIS A 265 -15.53 -9.04 -19.28
CA HIS A 265 -15.23 -9.64 -20.58
C HIS A 265 -16.11 -10.87 -20.76
N ASN A 266 -16.84 -10.92 -21.87
CA ASN A 266 -17.74 -12.04 -22.16
C ASN A 266 -16.96 -13.34 -22.39
N VAL A 267 -17.47 -14.44 -21.83
CA VAL A 267 -16.99 -15.80 -22.11
C VAL A 267 -17.81 -16.39 -23.26
N TYR A 268 -17.13 -16.88 -24.27
CA TYR A 268 -17.73 -17.54 -25.42
C TYR A 268 -17.50 -19.04 -25.32
N ARG A 269 -18.59 -19.83 -25.46
CA ARG A 269 -18.53 -21.29 -25.62
C ARG A 269 -18.47 -21.64 -27.10
N LYS A 270 -17.47 -22.39 -27.49
CA LYS A 270 -17.20 -22.74 -28.90
C LYS A 270 -16.78 -24.19 -29.04
N VAL A 271 -16.93 -24.73 -30.24
CA VAL A 271 -16.41 -26.05 -30.59
C VAL A 271 -15.08 -25.85 -31.34
N CYS A 272 -14.07 -26.62 -30.95
CA CYS A 272 -12.72 -26.51 -31.53
C CYS A 272 -12.73 -27.11 -32.95
N SER A 273 -12.29 -26.36 -33.95
CA SER A 273 -12.23 -26.78 -35.35
C SER A 273 -11.27 -27.94 -35.64
N LEU A 274 -10.38 -28.30 -34.71
CA LEU A 274 -9.39 -29.37 -34.88
C LEU A 274 -9.73 -30.65 -34.11
N CYS A 275 -10.41 -30.59 -32.97
CA CYS A 275 -10.66 -31.76 -32.12
C CYS A 275 -12.15 -31.93 -31.71
N ASP A 276 -13.05 -31.09 -32.22
CA ASP A 276 -14.49 -31.06 -32.01
C ASP A 276 -14.93 -31.01 -30.52
N ARG A 277 -14.06 -30.64 -29.61
CA ARG A 277 -14.38 -30.49 -28.20
C ARG A 277 -14.87 -29.07 -27.90
N GLU A 278 -15.85 -28.94 -27.03
CA GLU A 278 -16.27 -27.67 -26.49
C GLU A 278 -15.17 -27.04 -25.64
N TYR A 279 -15.03 -25.70 -25.72
CA TYR A 279 -14.11 -24.93 -24.92
C TYR A 279 -14.65 -23.53 -24.70
N GLU A 280 -14.11 -22.85 -23.65
CA GLU A 280 -14.42 -21.48 -23.31
C GLU A 280 -13.25 -20.57 -23.68
N THR A 281 -13.56 -19.33 -24.13
CA THR A 281 -12.58 -18.33 -24.53
C THR A 281 -13.14 -16.94 -24.33
N LEU A 282 -12.27 -15.94 -24.12
CA LEU A 282 -12.61 -14.52 -24.14
C LEU A 282 -12.48 -13.89 -25.53
N ASP A 283 -11.84 -14.61 -26.45
CA ASP A 283 -11.66 -14.13 -27.83
C ASP A 283 -12.69 -14.77 -28.75
N GLN A 284 -13.62 -13.92 -29.25
CA GLN A 284 -14.65 -14.34 -30.18
C GLN A 284 -14.12 -14.93 -31.49
N LYS A 285 -12.92 -14.55 -31.92
CA LYS A 285 -12.31 -14.97 -33.18
C LYS A 285 -11.57 -16.31 -33.06
N LYS A 286 -11.29 -16.77 -31.84
CA LYS A 286 -10.50 -17.98 -31.59
C LYS A 286 -11.27 -19.23 -32.05
N GLU A 287 -10.65 -20.02 -32.91
CA GLU A 287 -11.24 -21.23 -33.47
C GLU A 287 -10.71 -22.54 -32.86
N LEU A 288 -9.58 -22.48 -32.17
CA LEU A 288 -8.92 -23.63 -31.57
C LEU A 288 -8.94 -23.55 -30.04
N CYS A 289 -9.20 -24.68 -29.38
CA CYS A 289 -9.00 -24.81 -27.96
C CYS A 289 -7.52 -24.61 -27.60
N VAL A 290 -7.23 -24.31 -26.32
CA VAL A 290 -5.86 -24.04 -25.83
C VAL A 290 -4.91 -25.20 -26.15
N SER A 291 -5.34 -26.44 -25.96
CA SER A 291 -4.50 -27.62 -26.24
C SER A 291 -4.14 -27.78 -27.72
N CYS A 292 -5.08 -27.55 -28.63
CA CYS A 292 -4.84 -27.63 -30.06
C CYS A 292 -4.02 -26.46 -30.56
N TYR A 293 -4.25 -25.27 -30.04
CA TYR A 293 -3.45 -24.10 -30.34
C TYR A 293 -1.98 -24.29 -29.97
N LYS A 294 -1.70 -24.74 -28.74
CA LYS A 294 -0.33 -25.01 -28.28
C LYS A 294 0.35 -26.13 -29.08
N LYS A 295 -0.37 -27.21 -29.40
CA LYS A 295 0.19 -28.26 -30.26
C LYS A 295 0.61 -27.72 -31.62
N LYS A 296 -0.22 -26.87 -32.24
CA LYS A 296 0.11 -26.24 -33.53
C LYS A 296 1.33 -25.34 -33.42
N GLU A 297 1.46 -24.56 -32.34
CA GLU A 297 2.58 -23.67 -32.08
C GLU A 297 3.89 -24.46 -31.90
N PHE A 298 3.89 -25.57 -31.15
CA PHE A 298 5.04 -26.47 -30.96
C PHE A 298 5.41 -27.27 -32.21
N SER A 299 4.45 -27.51 -33.11
CA SER A 299 4.74 -28.27 -34.36
C SER A 299 5.30 -27.39 -35.47
N MET A 300 5.38 -26.06 -35.27
CA MET A 300 5.95 -25.09 -36.19
C MET A 300 7.38 -24.64 -35.79
N ILE A 301 7.90 -25.18 -34.69
CA ILE A 301 9.29 -25.04 -34.23
C ILE A 301 10.08 -26.31 -34.58
#